data_8b9e7b5d6b2e613803423428c0ba8a4d
#
_entry.id   8b9e7b5d6b2e613803423428c0ba8a4d
#
_cell.length_a   1.000
_cell.length_b   1.000
_cell.length_c   1.000
_cell.angle_alpha   90.00
_cell.angle_beta   90.00
_cell.angle_gamma   90.00
#
_symmetry.space_group_name_H-M   'P 1'
#
loop_
_entity.id
_entity.type
_entity.pdbx_description
1 polymer ?
#
loop_
_entity_poly.entity_id
_entity_poly.type
_entity_poly.pdbx_seq_one_letter_code
_entity_poly.pdbx_strand_id
1 'polypeptide(L)'
;MHGYTSKDLGRAFRTVRENTIQIAEDIPADQYGFRPAEGSQSVAETLAHIAVIPGMQMRVHGDRMTELNFEFFQTNMPLLMAEAAQLTTKSDIVKALHNEGEEFGTFLEKLPDEALAEEVHFPPQIQPNVKTRFEMLLSVKEHEMHHRAQLMVVERMLGIVPHLTRRMQERMAQMPQPKAGAQGA
;
A
#
# COMPACT_ATOMS: atom_id res chain seq x y z
N MET A 1 9.60 -2.46 27.20
CA MET A 1 9.40 -3.14 25.90
C MET A 1 9.01 -2.04 24.91
N HIS A 2 9.81 -1.77 23.87
CA HIS A 2 9.40 -0.82 22.84
C HIS A 2 8.31 -1.50 21.97
N GLY A 3 7.06 -1.09 22.20
CA GLY A 3 5.96 -1.48 21.32
C GLY A 3 6.05 -0.77 19.97
N TYR A 4 5.36 -1.26 18.96
CA TYR A 4 5.21 -0.60 17.67
C TYR A 4 4.28 0.62 17.86
N THR A 5 4.74 1.81 17.48
CA THR A 5 4.00 3.06 17.67
C THR A 5 3.25 3.49 16.41
N SER A 6 2.33 4.44 16.57
CA SER A 6 1.65 5.11 15.45
C SER A 6 2.63 5.78 14.48
N LYS A 7 3.70 6.37 15.01
CA LYS A 7 4.79 6.95 14.19
C LYS A 7 5.56 5.87 13.42
N ASP A 8 5.75 4.69 14.00
CA ASP A 8 6.39 3.57 13.29
C ASP A 8 5.49 3.06 12.15
N LEU A 9 4.16 3.01 12.36
CA LEU A 9 3.19 2.71 11.30
C LEU A 9 3.28 3.73 10.17
N GLY A 10 3.25 5.03 10.49
CA GLY A 10 3.34 6.11 9.51
C GLY A 10 4.61 6.04 8.69
N ARG A 11 5.76 5.89 9.34
CA ARG A 11 7.07 5.74 8.66
C ARG A 11 7.09 4.50 7.75
N ALA A 12 6.62 3.36 8.26
CA ALA A 12 6.61 2.12 7.48
C ALA A 12 5.65 2.21 6.28
N PHE A 13 4.49 2.84 6.45
CA PHE A 13 3.54 3.09 5.36
C PHE A 13 4.15 4.00 4.28
N ARG A 14 4.74 5.14 4.65
CA ARG A 14 5.39 6.08 3.71
C ARG A 14 6.43 5.37 2.85
N THR A 15 7.27 4.52 3.46
CA THR A 15 8.27 3.74 2.71
C THR A 15 7.62 2.81 1.67
N VAL A 16 6.48 2.20 1.98
CA VAL A 16 5.76 1.35 1.03
C VAL A 16 5.15 2.20 -0.09
N ARG A 17 4.48 3.31 0.27
CA ARG A 17 3.84 4.23 -0.67
C ARG A 17 4.86 4.86 -1.65
N GLU A 18 6.00 5.31 -1.19
CA GLU A 18 7.09 5.81 -2.04
C GLU A 18 7.52 4.78 -3.09
N ASN A 19 7.64 3.51 -2.69
CA ASN A 19 7.97 2.45 -3.64
C ASN A 19 6.82 2.16 -4.63
N THR A 20 5.56 2.29 -4.21
CA THR A 20 4.39 2.14 -5.10
C THR A 20 4.34 3.29 -6.12
N ILE A 21 4.59 4.51 -5.68
CA ILE A 21 4.68 5.69 -6.54
C ILE A 21 5.78 5.50 -7.60
N GLN A 22 6.94 5.01 -7.20
CA GLN A 22 8.03 4.75 -8.14
C GLN A 22 7.64 3.73 -9.23
N ILE A 23 6.91 2.68 -8.87
CA ILE A 23 6.38 1.73 -9.86
C ILE A 23 5.38 2.41 -10.79
N ALA A 24 4.48 3.22 -10.24
CA ALA A 24 3.53 3.97 -11.05
C ALA A 24 4.23 4.92 -12.03
N GLU A 25 5.32 5.54 -11.63
CA GLU A 25 6.13 6.40 -12.49
C GLU A 25 6.93 5.61 -13.54
N ASP A 26 7.49 4.45 -13.17
CA ASP A 26 8.29 3.61 -14.06
C ASP A 26 7.45 2.98 -15.19
N ILE A 27 6.18 2.65 -14.95
CA ILE A 27 5.29 2.09 -15.99
C ILE A 27 4.85 3.21 -16.95
N PRO A 28 5.09 3.08 -18.28
CA PRO A 28 4.67 4.07 -19.28
C PRO A 28 3.14 4.28 -19.29
N ALA A 29 2.69 5.49 -19.64
CA ALA A 29 1.27 5.85 -19.60
C ALA A 29 0.41 5.01 -20.57
N ASP A 30 0.94 4.62 -21.72
CA ASP A 30 0.30 3.74 -22.69
C ASP A 30 0.14 2.29 -22.21
N GLN A 31 0.84 1.91 -21.13
CA GLN A 31 0.76 0.59 -20.51
C GLN A 31 -0.19 0.54 -19.30
N TYR A 32 -0.84 1.64 -18.95
CA TYR A 32 -1.77 1.67 -17.82
C TYR A 32 -3.04 0.81 -18.03
N GLY A 33 -3.39 0.53 -19.29
CA GLY A 33 -4.46 -0.40 -19.66
C GLY A 33 -4.04 -1.88 -19.63
N PHE A 34 -2.75 -2.21 -19.44
CA PHE A 34 -2.27 -3.58 -19.46
C PHE A 34 -2.90 -4.41 -18.35
N ARG A 35 -3.35 -5.63 -18.69
CA ARG A 35 -3.90 -6.64 -17.78
C ARG A 35 -3.06 -7.90 -17.86
N PRO A 36 -2.50 -8.42 -16.75
CA PRO A 36 -1.62 -9.58 -16.79
C PRO A 36 -2.33 -10.89 -17.17
N ALA A 37 -3.65 -10.96 -16.96
CA ALA A 37 -4.49 -12.09 -17.33
C ALA A 37 -5.95 -11.64 -17.56
N GLU A 38 -6.73 -12.47 -18.22
CA GLU A 38 -8.17 -12.26 -18.33
C GLU A 38 -8.83 -12.22 -16.95
N GLY A 39 -9.72 -11.26 -16.73
CA GLY A 39 -10.39 -11.05 -15.44
C GLY A 39 -9.54 -10.36 -14.37
N SER A 40 -8.24 -10.09 -14.62
CA SER A 40 -7.42 -9.31 -13.68
C SER A 40 -7.68 -7.81 -13.81
N GLN A 41 -7.36 -7.06 -12.77
CA GLN A 41 -7.32 -5.60 -12.84
C GLN A 41 -6.20 -5.14 -13.77
N SER A 42 -6.41 -4.02 -14.45
CA SER A 42 -5.34 -3.32 -15.19
C SER A 42 -4.38 -2.62 -14.21
N VAL A 43 -3.25 -2.15 -14.73
CA VAL A 43 -2.30 -1.32 -13.98
C VAL A 43 -3.02 -0.10 -13.39
N ALA A 44 -3.82 0.62 -14.21
CA ALA A 44 -4.56 1.80 -13.74
C ALA A 44 -5.54 1.45 -12.61
N GLU A 45 -6.35 0.41 -12.78
CA GLU A 45 -7.33 -0.01 -11.78
C GLU A 45 -6.66 -0.43 -10.46
N THR A 46 -5.55 -1.17 -10.53
CA THR A 46 -4.79 -1.58 -9.35
C THR A 46 -4.21 -0.38 -8.62
N LEU A 47 -3.58 0.55 -9.33
CA LEU A 47 -2.98 1.75 -8.73
C LEU A 47 -4.04 2.71 -8.18
N ALA A 48 -5.17 2.89 -8.88
CA ALA A 48 -6.29 3.69 -8.40
C ALA A 48 -6.91 3.10 -7.12
N HIS A 49 -7.08 1.78 -7.08
CA HIS A 49 -7.52 1.05 -5.89
C HIS A 49 -6.59 1.29 -4.70
N ILE A 50 -5.27 1.14 -4.90
CA ILE A 50 -4.27 1.43 -3.85
C ILE A 50 -4.39 2.88 -3.36
N ALA A 51 -4.59 3.83 -4.26
CA ALA A 51 -4.64 5.25 -3.91
C ALA A 51 -5.78 5.58 -2.94
N VAL A 52 -6.98 5.03 -3.17
CA VAL A 52 -8.20 5.41 -2.42
C VAL A 52 -8.42 4.64 -1.11
N ILE A 53 -7.82 3.47 -0.95
CA ILE A 53 -8.01 2.62 0.25
C ILE A 53 -7.75 3.36 1.57
N PRO A 54 -6.71 4.19 1.72
CA PRO A 54 -6.46 4.92 2.96
C PRO A 54 -7.62 5.80 3.43
N GLY A 55 -8.36 6.41 2.50
CA GLY A 55 -9.48 7.32 2.82
C GLY A 55 -10.57 6.66 3.67
N MET A 56 -10.92 5.38 3.36
CA MET A 56 -11.88 4.64 4.18
C MET A 56 -11.34 4.40 5.60
N GLN A 57 -10.07 4.10 5.73
CA GLN A 57 -9.45 3.86 7.04
C GLN A 57 -9.36 5.14 7.87
N MET A 58 -9.06 6.28 7.24
CA MET A 58 -9.08 7.57 7.93
C MET A 58 -10.47 7.90 8.49
N ARG A 59 -11.57 7.58 7.79
CA ARG A 59 -12.93 7.72 8.32
C ARG A 59 -13.15 6.83 9.55
N VAL A 60 -12.89 5.51 9.42
CA VAL A 60 -13.09 4.55 10.53
C VAL A 60 -12.33 4.96 11.78
N HIS A 61 -11.07 5.31 11.62
CA HIS A 61 -10.19 5.56 12.77
C HIS A 61 -10.22 7.01 13.23
N GLY A 62 -10.49 7.97 12.34
CA GLY A 62 -10.68 9.38 12.66
C GLY A 62 -11.95 9.62 13.49
N ASP A 63 -13.04 8.97 13.09
CA ASP A 63 -14.31 9.02 13.82
C ASP A 63 -14.34 8.08 15.04
N ARG A 64 -13.24 7.40 15.34
CA ARG A 64 -13.10 6.47 16.46
C ARG A 64 -14.19 5.39 16.47
N MET A 65 -14.63 4.94 15.29
CA MET A 65 -15.63 3.89 15.16
C MET A 65 -15.14 2.60 15.81
N THR A 66 -16.00 1.96 16.59
CA THR A 66 -15.74 0.66 17.25
C THR A 66 -16.62 -0.46 16.71
N GLU A 67 -17.66 -0.11 15.94
CA GLU A 67 -18.58 -1.06 15.32
C GLU A 67 -18.68 -0.79 13.82
N LEU A 68 -18.39 -1.79 13.00
CA LEU A 68 -18.54 -1.75 11.54
C LEU A 68 -19.58 -2.78 11.13
N ASN A 69 -20.82 -2.33 10.91
CA ASN A 69 -21.92 -3.18 10.46
C ASN A 69 -21.97 -3.31 8.93
N PHE A 70 -22.88 -4.14 8.41
CA PHE A 70 -23.04 -4.31 6.96
C PHE A 70 -23.45 -3.02 6.26
N GLU A 71 -24.25 -2.17 6.90
CA GLU A 71 -24.68 -0.88 6.34
C GLU A 71 -23.48 0.03 6.08
N PHE A 72 -22.50 0.04 7.00
CA PHE A 72 -21.25 0.77 6.79
C PHE A 72 -20.55 0.34 5.49
N PHE A 73 -20.42 -0.95 5.24
CA PHE A 73 -19.78 -1.46 4.02
C PHE A 73 -20.63 -1.19 2.77
N GLN A 74 -21.94 -1.40 2.84
CA GLN A 74 -22.85 -1.12 1.73
C GLN A 74 -22.84 0.36 1.31
N THR A 75 -22.66 1.26 2.26
CA THR A 75 -22.58 2.70 1.99
C THR A 75 -21.21 3.13 1.49
N ASN A 76 -20.13 2.65 2.12
CA ASN A 76 -18.79 3.18 1.86
C ASN A 76 -18.05 2.48 0.70
N MET A 77 -18.31 1.19 0.44
CA MET A 77 -17.63 0.49 -0.65
C MET A 77 -17.97 1.05 -2.05
N PRO A 78 -19.24 1.36 -2.39
CA PRO A 78 -19.56 2.00 -3.67
C PRO A 78 -18.92 3.38 -3.83
N LEU A 79 -18.83 4.16 -2.75
CA LEU A 79 -18.16 5.47 -2.77
C LEU A 79 -16.67 5.32 -3.08
N LEU A 80 -16.00 4.39 -2.41
CA LEU A 80 -14.59 4.09 -2.65
C LEU A 80 -14.34 3.66 -4.11
N MET A 81 -15.21 2.79 -4.64
CA MET A 81 -15.12 2.35 -6.04
C MET A 81 -15.36 3.51 -7.01
N ALA A 82 -16.29 4.41 -6.69
CA ALA A 82 -16.55 5.61 -7.50
C ALA A 82 -15.36 6.58 -7.47
N GLU A 83 -14.73 6.79 -6.33
CA GLU A 83 -13.50 7.57 -6.19
C GLU A 83 -12.36 7.00 -7.06
N ALA A 84 -12.12 5.69 -6.99
CA ALA A 84 -11.13 5.02 -7.83
C ALA A 84 -11.42 5.18 -9.32
N ALA A 85 -12.70 5.09 -9.73
CA ALA A 85 -13.13 5.22 -11.12
C ALA A 85 -12.93 6.63 -11.71
N GLN A 86 -12.77 7.67 -10.88
CA GLN A 86 -12.43 9.03 -11.34
C GLN A 86 -10.94 9.17 -11.72
N LEU A 87 -10.08 8.28 -11.26
CA LEU A 87 -8.65 8.29 -11.54
C LEU A 87 -8.37 7.59 -12.88
N THR A 88 -8.50 8.33 -13.98
CA THR A 88 -8.48 7.76 -15.33
C THR A 88 -7.14 7.89 -16.04
N THR A 89 -6.28 8.83 -15.65
CA THR A 89 -4.97 9.05 -16.26
C THR A 89 -3.83 8.70 -15.32
N LYS A 90 -2.66 8.39 -15.88
CA LYS A 90 -1.42 8.21 -15.08
C LYS A 90 -1.18 9.40 -14.16
N SER A 91 -1.36 10.62 -14.66
CA SER A 91 -1.15 11.85 -13.89
C SER A 91 -2.08 11.93 -12.68
N ASP A 92 -3.37 11.63 -12.87
CA ASP A 92 -4.35 11.66 -11.77
C ASP A 92 -4.04 10.61 -10.71
N ILE A 93 -3.70 9.40 -11.15
CA ILE A 93 -3.36 8.27 -10.27
C ILE A 93 -2.09 8.59 -9.46
N VAL A 94 -1.01 9.05 -10.10
CA VAL A 94 0.23 9.39 -9.40
C VAL A 94 0.00 10.52 -8.41
N LYS A 95 -0.75 11.55 -8.79
CA LYS A 95 -1.12 12.65 -7.90
C LYS A 95 -1.94 12.17 -6.71
N ALA A 96 -2.92 11.28 -6.91
CA ALA A 96 -3.71 10.70 -5.84
C ALA A 96 -2.84 9.86 -4.89
N LEU A 97 -1.94 9.01 -5.42
CA LEU A 97 -0.99 8.24 -4.62
C LEU A 97 -0.15 9.13 -3.71
N HIS A 98 0.34 10.28 -4.20
CA HIS A 98 1.07 11.24 -3.40
C HIS A 98 0.19 11.88 -2.32
N ASN A 99 -0.94 12.45 -2.70
CA ASN A 99 -1.80 13.21 -1.79
C ASN A 99 -2.38 12.34 -0.68
N GLU A 100 -3.04 11.24 -1.06
CA GLU A 100 -3.65 10.30 -0.10
C GLU A 100 -2.59 9.59 0.75
N GLY A 101 -1.41 9.33 0.17
CA GLY A 101 -0.29 8.75 0.89
C GLY A 101 0.26 9.68 1.96
N GLU A 102 0.42 10.97 1.65
CA GLU A 102 0.88 11.99 2.61
C GLU A 102 -0.16 12.24 3.71
N GLU A 103 -1.44 12.35 3.32
CA GLU A 103 -2.53 12.55 4.27
C GLU A 103 -2.64 11.39 5.26
N PHE A 104 -2.64 10.15 4.76
CA PHE A 104 -2.70 8.96 5.61
C PHE A 104 -1.45 8.78 6.48
N GLY A 105 -0.25 9.01 5.94
CA GLY A 105 0.97 8.97 6.72
C GLY A 105 0.94 9.97 7.88
N THR A 106 0.48 11.20 7.62
CA THR A 106 0.31 12.24 8.63
C THR A 106 -0.78 11.89 9.63
N PHE A 107 -1.88 11.30 9.18
CA PHE A 107 -2.94 10.80 10.04
C PHE A 107 -2.42 9.74 11.02
N LEU A 108 -1.67 8.75 10.53
CA LEU A 108 -1.05 7.72 11.37
C LEU A 108 -0.15 8.32 12.45
N GLU A 109 0.72 9.25 12.07
CA GLU A 109 1.69 9.87 13.00
C GLU A 109 1.03 10.69 14.11
N LYS A 110 -0.21 11.16 13.89
CA LYS A 110 -1.00 11.93 14.85
C LYS A 110 -1.88 11.08 15.75
N LEU A 111 -2.08 9.82 15.44
CA LEU A 111 -2.88 8.93 16.29
C LEU A 111 -2.18 8.72 17.65
N PRO A 112 -2.93 8.80 18.77
CA PRO A 112 -2.40 8.40 20.07
C PRO A 112 -2.05 6.91 20.05
N ASP A 113 -0.89 6.54 20.62
CA ASP A 113 -0.46 5.13 20.66
C ASP A 113 -1.46 4.23 21.41
N GLU A 114 -2.14 4.79 22.43
CA GLU A 114 -3.18 4.10 23.20
C GLU A 114 -4.36 3.68 22.32
N ALA A 115 -4.66 4.46 21.27
CA ALA A 115 -5.72 4.13 20.33
C ALA A 115 -5.47 2.84 19.56
N LEU A 116 -4.21 2.46 19.37
CA LEU A 116 -3.84 1.27 18.61
C LEU A 116 -4.36 -0.03 19.23
N ALA A 117 -4.56 -0.06 20.55
CA ALA A 117 -5.07 -1.23 21.26
C ALA A 117 -6.60 -1.33 21.27
N GLU A 118 -7.32 -0.30 20.80
CA GLU A 118 -8.78 -0.32 20.80
C GLU A 118 -9.30 -1.35 19.80
N GLU A 119 -10.33 -2.08 20.23
CA GLU A 119 -10.99 -3.10 19.41
C GLU A 119 -12.04 -2.46 18.49
N VAL A 120 -12.12 -3.00 17.29
CA VAL A 120 -13.15 -2.70 16.29
C VAL A 120 -13.85 -4.00 15.94
N HIS A 121 -15.17 -4.00 16.05
CA HIS A 121 -16.03 -5.15 15.86
C HIS A 121 -16.63 -5.15 14.45
N PHE A 122 -16.61 -6.30 13.83
CA PHE A 122 -17.20 -6.56 12.51
C PHE A 122 -18.44 -7.44 12.64
N PRO A 123 -19.30 -7.52 11.61
CA PRO A 123 -20.38 -8.49 11.58
C PRO A 123 -19.86 -9.91 11.84
N PRO A 124 -20.62 -10.77 12.57
CA PRO A 124 -20.17 -12.11 12.93
C PRO A 124 -19.79 -13.02 11.75
N GLN A 125 -20.25 -12.70 10.55
CA GLN A 125 -19.95 -13.42 9.30
C GLN A 125 -18.55 -13.10 8.76
N ILE A 126 -17.92 -12.01 9.21
CA ILE A 126 -16.55 -11.63 8.87
C ILE A 126 -15.62 -12.22 9.94
N GLN A 127 -14.61 -12.98 9.53
CA GLN A 127 -13.65 -13.58 10.44
C GLN A 127 -12.23 -13.12 10.17
N PRO A 128 -11.48 -12.70 11.19
CA PRO A 128 -11.91 -12.50 12.58
C PRO A 128 -12.90 -11.33 12.69
N ASN A 129 -13.90 -11.45 13.55
CA ASN A 129 -14.93 -10.42 13.75
C ASN A 129 -14.54 -9.33 14.76
N VAL A 130 -13.37 -9.42 15.34
CA VAL A 130 -12.76 -8.38 16.19
C VAL A 130 -11.32 -8.20 15.78
N LYS A 131 -10.89 -6.96 15.57
CA LYS A 131 -9.50 -6.57 15.29
C LYS A 131 -9.17 -5.35 16.11
N THR A 132 -7.93 -5.24 16.53
CA THR A 132 -7.41 -3.97 17.05
C THR A 132 -7.27 -2.93 15.94
N ARG A 133 -7.28 -1.65 16.29
CA ARG A 133 -6.96 -0.58 15.31
C ARG A 133 -5.56 -0.77 14.73
N PHE A 134 -4.63 -1.27 15.55
CA PHE A 134 -3.30 -1.61 15.06
C PHE A 134 -3.33 -2.61 13.89
N GLU A 135 -4.06 -3.73 14.05
CA GLU A 135 -4.18 -4.74 12.99
C GLU A 135 -4.82 -4.18 11.72
N MET A 136 -5.86 -3.34 11.87
CA MET A 136 -6.53 -2.71 10.74
C MET A 136 -5.62 -1.73 10.00
N LEU A 137 -4.91 -0.86 10.72
CA LEU A 137 -4.01 0.14 10.15
C LEU A 137 -2.75 -0.51 9.55
N LEU A 138 -2.24 -1.57 10.17
CA LEU A 138 -1.15 -2.37 9.61
C LEU A 138 -1.56 -3.02 8.29
N SER A 139 -2.80 -3.53 8.22
CA SER A 139 -3.31 -4.19 7.02
C SER A 139 -3.39 -3.29 5.79
N VAL A 140 -3.48 -1.97 5.96
CA VAL A 140 -3.41 -1.02 4.82
C VAL A 140 -2.07 -1.12 4.10
N LYS A 141 -0.98 -1.10 4.87
CA LYS A 141 0.37 -1.26 4.32
C LYS A 141 0.56 -2.65 3.70
N GLU A 142 0.07 -3.70 4.35
CA GLU A 142 0.18 -5.07 3.85
C GLU A 142 -0.61 -5.27 2.56
N HIS A 143 -1.81 -4.70 2.46
CA HIS A 143 -2.62 -4.69 1.26
C HIS A 143 -1.92 -3.97 0.10
N GLU A 144 -1.32 -2.81 0.36
CA GLU A 144 -0.53 -2.10 -0.64
C GLU A 144 0.71 -2.91 -1.07
N MET A 145 1.40 -3.57 -0.13
CA MET A 145 2.52 -4.46 -0.44
C MET A 145 2.10 -5.65 -1.30
N HIS A 146 0.91 -6.21 -1.07
CA HIS A 146 0.34 -7.27 -1.90
C HIS A 146 0.19 -6.82 -3.35
N HIS A 147 -0.49 -5.70 -3.59
CA HIS A 147 -0.68 -5.16 -4.93
C HIS A 147 0.63 -4.67 -5.57
N ARG A 148 1.53 -4.09 -4.78
CA ARG A 148 2.86 -3.72 -5.25
C ARG A 148 3.63 -4.92 -5.78
N ALA A 149 3.56 -6.07 -5.11
CA ALA A 149 4.22 -7.28 -5.60
C ALA A 149 3.64 -7.73 -6.95
N GLN A 150 2.33 -7.64 -7.14
CA GLN A 150 1.68 -7.92 -8.43
C GLN A 150 2.17 -6.94 -9.52
N LEU A 151 2.23 -5.64 -9.23
CA LEU A 151 2.73 -4.62 -10.16
C LEU A 151 4.20 -4.85 -10.52
N MET A 152 5.05 -5.31 -9.59
CA MET A 152 6.44 -5.67 -9.89
C MET A 152 6.56 -6.88 -10.84
N VAL A 153 5.58 -7.79 -10.84
CA VAL A 153 5.49 -8.85 -11.86
C VAL A 153 5.08 -8.25 -13.20
N VAL A 154 4.09 -7.34 -13.20
CA VAL A 154 3.65 -6.62 -14.40
C VAL A 154 4.80 -5.83 -15.03
N GLU A 155 5.61 -5.09 -14.25
CA GLU A 155 6.80 -4.41 -14.74
C GLU A 155 7.70 -5.37 -15.54
N ARG A 156 7.96 -6.58 -15.01
CA ARG A 156 8.78 -7.60 -15.73
C ARG A 156 8.13 -8.09 -17.01
N MET A 157 6.81 -8.26 -17.01
CA MET A 157 6.07 -8.64 -18.23
C MET A 157 6.15 -7.56 -19.31
N LEU A 158 6.28 -6.29 -18.89
CA LEU A 158 6.47 -5.13 -19.77
C LEU A 158 7.95 -4.88 -20.13
N GLY A 159 8.87 -5.74 -19.69
CA GLY A 159 10.32 -5.59 -19.94
C GLY A 159 11.00 -4.57 -19.02
N ILE A 160 10.32 -4.12 -17.96
CA ILE A 160 10.84 -3.15 -17.00
C ILE A 160 11.49 -3.92 -15.83
N VAL A 161 12.72 -3.58 -15.47
CA VAL A 161 13.34 -4.10 -14.24
C VAL A 161 12.83 -3.26 -13.06
N PRO A 162 12.13 -3.86 -12.07
CA PRO A 162 11.59 -3.12 -10.93
C PRO A 162 12.68 -2.34 -10.18
N HIS A 163 12.36 -1.12 -9.74
CA HIS A 163 13.32 -0.21 -9.11
C HIS A 163 14.01 -0.81 -7.86
N LEU A 164 13.30 -1.61 -7.07
CA LEU A 164 13.91 -2.31 -5.92
C LEU A 164 14.98 -3.32 -6.35
N THR A 165 14.78 -3.98 -7.50
CA THR A 165 15.76 -4.88 -8.09
C THR A 165 16.97 -4.09 -8.59
N ARG A 166 16.77 -2.95 -9.28
CA ARG A 166 17.84 -2.06 -9.74
C ARG A 166 18.68 -1.57 -8.56
N ARG A 167 18.05 -1.06 -7.50
CA ARG A 167 18.73 -0.59 -6.28
C ARG A 167 19.55 -1.71 -5.61
N MET A 168 19.03 -2.94 -5.59
CA MET A 168 19.76 -4.07 -5.05
C MET A 168 21.00 -4.40 -5.89
N GLN A 169 20.87 -4.43 -7.21
CA GLN A 169 21.98 -4.66 -8.14
C GLN A 169 23.07 -3.60 -8.00
N GLU A 170 22.70 -2.32 -7.91
CA GLU A 170 23.62 -1.22 -7.69
C GLU A 170 24.40 -1.35 -6.37
N ARG A 171 23.70 -1.72 -5.28
CA ARG A 171 24.36 -1.98 -3.99
C ARG A 171 25.33 -3.14 -4.06
N MET A 172 24.95 -4.22 -4.73
CA MET A 172 25.83 -5.39 -4.89
C MET A 172 27.08 -5.06 -5.73
N ALA A 173 26.93 -4.23 -6.77
CA ALA A 173 28.06 -3.80 -7.60
C ALA A 173 29.05 -2.90 -6.82
N GLN A 174 28.58 -2.18 -5.79
CA GLN A 174 29.40 -1.33 -4.93
C GLN A 174 30.06 -2.07 -3.76
N MET A 175 29.66 -3.33 -3.50
CA MET A 175 30.26 -4.14 -2.44
C MET A 175 31.69 -4.56 -2.82
N PRO A 176 32.66 -4.48 -1.89
CA PRO A 176 34.00 -4.99 -2.12
C PRO A 176 33.96 -6.47 -2.53
N GLN A 177 34.56 -6.78 -3.67
CA GLN A 177 34.71 -8.17 -4.08
C GLN A 177 35.52 -8.93 -3.03
N PRO A 178 35.13 -10.16 -2.63
CA PRO A 178 35.97 -11.00 -1.77
C PRO A 178 37.34 -11.13 -2.43
N LYS A 179 38.44 -10.81 -1.69
CA LYS A 179 39.79 -11.03 -2.20
C LYS A 179 39.90 -12.49 -2.58
N ALA A 180 40.07 -12.79 -3.85
CA ALA A 180 40.45 -14.12 -4.33
C ALA A 180 41.81 -14.45 -3.69
N GLY A 181 41.82 -15.31 -2.67
CA GLY A 181 43.08 -15.75 -2.08
C GLY A 181 43.03 -15.94 -0.55
N ALA A 182 42.29 -16.93 -0.10
CA ALA A 182 42.56 -17.62 1.17
C ALA A 182 42.04 -19.07 1.08
N GLN A 183 42.42 -19.76 0.01
CA GLN A 183 42.40 -21.21 -0.02
C GLN A 183 43.86 -21.64 -0.20
N GLY A 184 44.48 -22.10 0.89
CA GLY A 184 45.78 -22.74 0.83
C GLY A 184 46.68 -22.39 2.01
N ALA A 185 46.55 -23.04 3.14
CA ALA A 185 47.63 -23.61 3.96
C ALA A 185 47.00 -24.61 4.93
#